data_f13a1d15930c415e2f0d33d7d24e51fc
#
_entry.id   f13a1d15930c415e2f0d33d7d24e51fc
#
_cell.length_a   1.000
_cell.length_b   1.000
_cell.length_c   1.000
_cell.angle_alpha   90.00
_cell.angle_beta   90.00
_cell.angle_gamma   90.00
#
_symmetry.space_group_name_H-M   'P 1'
#
loop_
_entity.id
_entity.type
_entity.pdbx_description
1 polymer ?
#
loop_
_entity_poly.entity_id
_entity_poly.type
_entity_poly.pdbx_seq_one_letter_code
_entity_poly.pdbx_strand_id
1 'polypeptide(L)'
;MVSPESHGTPDGPISGEVVRHGTGVNSNRAFPTNSYPSNLDPFVLFERFYIDPDEGFPMHPHRGFEIVSYMIDGGMEHEDSLGVANTAYENDAMRITAGGGIRHSEFPADGQGCSGLQLWVNLPRAEKDVDPDYVDATAAELPTRVKDGTSITTVVGDGSPIDLRTPMEYLDVSVANAWTWTVSDGWSGFLYGVAGEGTVDGAAFAEGDVLPVTDTRDVELRSDETLRVVAVSGQPHGESIRQRGPFVL
;
A
#
# COMPACT_ATOMS: atom_id res chain seq x y z
N MET A 1 -1.88 -14.25 -30.66
CA MET A 1 -1.97 -13.15 -29.68
C MET A 1 -3.25 -13.41 -28.89
N VAL A 2 -3.12 -13.93 -27.69
CA VAL A 2 -4.26 -14.11 -26.77
C VAL A 2 -4.44 -12.76 -26.11
N SER A 3 -5.60 -12.13 -26.29
CA SER A 3 -5.99 -10.93 -25.55
C SER A 3 -5.94 -11.27 -24.05
N PRO A 4 -5.40 -10.42 -23.17
CA PRO A 4 -5.55 -10.63 -21.75
C PRO A 4 -7.06 -10.58 -21.46
N GLU A 5 -7.61 -11.69 -20.98
CA GLU A 5 -8.96 -11.73 -20.42
C GLU A 5 -8.98 -10.71 -19.29
N SER A 6 -9.87 -9.72 -19.39
CA SER A 6 -10.17 -8.83 -18.28
C SER A 6 -10.84 -9.70 -17.21
N HIS A 7 -10.10 -10.15 -16.23
CA HIS A 7 -10.68 -10.73 -15.04
C HIS A 7 -11.47 -9.60 -14.38
N GLY A 8 -12.79 -9.75 -14.31
CA GLY A 8 -13.67 -8.75 -13.68
C GLY A 8 -13.24 -8.54 -12.21
N THR A 9 -13.50 -7.34 -11.71
CA THR A 9 -13.35 -7.06 -10.27
C THR A 9 -14.18 -8.07 -9.48
N PRO A 10 -13.66 -8.69 -8.43
CA PRO A 10 -14.42 -9.59 -7.57
C PRO A 10 -15.68 -8.91 -7.03
N ASP A 11 -16.80 -9.64 -6.96
CA ASP A 11 -18.06 -9.13 -6.41
C ASP A 11 -18.02 -8.91 -4.87
N GLY A 12 -16.92 -9.29 -4.20
CA GLY A 12 -16.76 -9.19 -2.75
C GLY A 12 -15.29 -9.35 -2.31
N PRO A 13 -15.04 -9.37 -0.98
CA PRO A 13 -13.71 -9.54 -0.45
C PRO A 13 -13.06 -10.86 -0.90
N ILE A 14 -11.76 -10.80 -1.15
CA ILE A 14 -10.91 -11.97 -1.44
C ILE A 14 -9.76 -11.98 -0.44
N SER A 15 -9.20 -13.15 -0.14
CA SER A 15 -8.03 -13.25 0.73
C SER A 15 -6.74 -12.99 -0.04
N GLY A 16 -5.79 -12.30 0.60
CA GLY A 16 -4.43 -12.17 0.10
C GLY A 16 -3.69 -13.51 0.06
N GLU A 17 -2.56 -13.53 -0.63
CA GLU A 17 -1.73 -14.72 -0.79
C GLU A 17 -0.35 -14.55 -0.15
N VAL A 18 0.13 -15.60 0.53
CA VAL A 18 1.48 -15.61 1.11
C VAL A 18 2.53 -15.70 0.00
N VAL A 19 3.43 -14.73 -0.03
CA VAL A 19 4.60 -14.67 -0.93
C VAL A 19 5.87 -14.72 -0.08
N ARG A 20 6.86 -15.50 -0.55
CA ARG A 20 8.17 -15.59 0.10
C ARG A 20 9.22 -14.90 -0.76
N HIS A 21 9.93 -13.95 -0.17
CA HIS A 21 10.99 -13.18 -0.83
C HIS A 21 12.40 -13.68 -0.51
N GLY A 22 12.50 -14.79 0.23
CA GLY A 22 13.73 -15.40 0.69
C GLY A 22 13.58 -15.98 2.09
N THR A 23 14.71 -16.21 2.76
CA THR A 23 14.71 -16.66 4.15
C THR A 23 14.28 -15.50 5.04
N GLY A 24 13.32 -15.72 5.94
CA GLY A 24 12.87 -14.74 6.92
C GLY A 24 12.17 -13.48 6.37
N VAL A 25 11.92 -13.42 5.04
CA VAL A 25 11.18 -12.31 4.42
C VAL A 25 9.94 -12.84 3.72
N ASN A 26 8.79 -12.54 4.28
CA ASN A 26 7.49 -13.01 3.79
C ASN A 26 6.55 -11.82 3.61
N SER A 27 5.53 -11.99 2.78
CA SER A 27 4.42 -11.02 2.70
C SER A 27 3.07 -11.72 2.54
N ASN A 28 2.00 -11.02 2.96
CA ASN A 28 0.64 -11.29 2.54
C ASN A 28 0.32 -10.27 1.43
N ARG A 29 0.25 -10.75 0.19
CA ARG A 29 0.02 -9.93 -1.01
C ARG A 29 -1.45 -9.84 -1.33
N ALA A 30 -1.98 -8.62 -1.41
CA ALA A 30 -3.34 -8.35 -1.81
C ALA A 30 -3.53 -8.49 -3.34
N PHE A 31 -2.59 -7.92 -4.11
CA PHE A 31 -2.53 -8.03 -5.58
C PHE A 31 -1.13 -7.67 -6.12
N PRO A 32 -0.75 -8.11 -7.33
CA PRO A 32 -1.39 -9.20 -8.06
C PRO A 32 -1.13 -10.56 -7.39
N THR A 33 -2.13 -11.43 -7.43
CA THR A 33 -2.10 -12.80 -6.88
C THR A 33 -2.61 -13.79 -7.91
N ASN A 34 -2.63 -15.10 -7.59
CA ASN A 34 -3.27 -16.09 -8.47
C ASN A 34 -4.79 -15.89 -8.55
N SER A 35 -5.40 -15.48 -7.42
CA SER A 35 -6.85 -15.24 -7.33
C SER A 35 -7.26 -13.88 -7.95
N TYR A 36 -6.34 -12.91 -7.95
CA TYR A 36 -6.53 -11.59 -8.57
C TYR A 36 -5.25 -11.18 -9.32
N PRO A 37 -5.05 -11.71 -10.54
CA PRO A 37 -3.78 -11.54 -11.28
C PRO A 37 -3.58 -10.18 -11.93
N SER A 38 -4.57 -9.28 -11.82
CA SER A 38 -4.53 -7.94 -12.41
C SER A 38 -3.88 -6.93 -11.48
N ASN A 39 -3.16 -5.95 -12.06
CA ASN A 39 -2.89 -4.69 -11.39
C ASN A 39 -4.20 -3.90 -11.26
N LEU A 40 -4.24 -2.97 -10.32
CA LEU A 40 -5.38 -2.07 -10.10
C LEU A 40 -4.93 -0.63 -10.42
N ASP A 41 -4.91 -0.25 -11.69
CA ASP A 41 -4.41 1.06 -12.14
C ASP A 41 -4.95 2.22 -11.26
N PRO A 42 -4.06 3.05 -10.65
CA PRO A 42 -2.62 3.18 -10.87
C PRO A 42 -1.74 2.24 -10.03
N PHE A 43 -2.32 1.36 -9.23
CA PHE A 43 -1.61 0.51 -8.27
C PHE A 43 -1.02 -0.73 -8.93
N VAL A 44 0.28 -0.92 -8.78
CA VAL A 44 1.05 -2.04 -9.34
C VAL A 44 0.99 -3.25 -8.44
N LEU A 45 1.16 -3.02 -7.12
CA LEU A 45 1.28 -4.06 -6.11
C LEU A 45 0.89 -3.48 -4.76
N PHE A 46 0.24 -4.30 -3.93
CA PHE A 46 0.08 -4.04 -2.50
C PHE A 46 0.30 -5.31 -1.70
N GLU A 47 1.09 -5.21 -0.63
CA GLU A 47 1.34 -6.31 0.28
C GLU A 47 1.67 -5.83 1.70
N ARG A 48 1.38 -6.67 2.69
CA ARG A 48 1.93 -6.56 4.04
C ARG A 48 3.17 -7.44 4.15
N PHE A 49 4.33 -6.85 4.37
CA PHE A 49 5.58 -7.57 4.57
C PHE A 49 5.83 -7.89 6.05
N TYR A 50 6.62 -8.94 6.28
CA TYR A 50 7.13 -9.37 7.57
C TYR A 50 8.60 -9.74 7.37
N ILE A 51 9.48 -9.15 8.16
CA ILE A 51 10.93 -9.35 8.06
C ILE A 51 11.45 -9.79 9.42
N ASP A 52 12.13 -10.95 9.45
CA ASP A 52 12.78 -11.47 10.64
C ASP A 52 14.00 -10.60 11.03
N PRO A 53 14.44 -10.58 12.32
CA PRO A 53 15.45 -9.62 12.82
C PRO A 53 16.78 -9.57 12.06
N ASP A 54 17.26 -10.72 11.56
CA ASP A 54 18.57 -10.84 10.89
C ASP A 54 18.48 -10.87 9.36
N GLU A 55 17.29 -10.62 8.81
CA GLU A 55 17.00 -10.70 7.38
C GLU A 55 16.59 -9.33 6.84
N GLY A 56 16.46 -9.20 5.52
CA GLY A 56 16.04 -7.93 4.90
C GLY A 56 16.23 -7.94 3.39
N PHE A 57 16.06 -6.77 2.82
CA PHE A 57 16.31 -6.53 1.40
C PHE A 57 17.64 -5.81 1.20
N PRO A 58 18.72 -6.53 0.77
CA PRO A 58 19.99 -5.88 0.45
C PRO A 58 19.82 -4.92 -0.73
N MET A 59 20.78 -4.02 -0.92
CA MET A 59 20.78 -2.97 -1.94
C MET A 59 20.33 -3.48 -3.32
N HIS A 60 19.13 -3.09 -3.74
CA HIS A 60 18.46 -3.50 -4.97
C HIS A 60 17.88 -2.30 -5.74
N PRO A 61 17.67 -2.42 -7.06
CA PRO A 61 17.22 -1.30 -7.89
C PRO A 61 15.69 -1.26 -8.06
N HIS A 62 15.16 -0.04 -8.25
CA HIS A 62 13.79 0.21 -8.72
C HIS A 62 13.75 1.28 -9.80
N ARG A 63 12.72 1.26 -10.67
CA ARG A 63 12.51 2.26 -11.70
C ARG A 63 11.05 2.31 -12.15
N GLY A 64 10.55 3.53 -12.42
CA GLY A 64 9.31 3.78 -13.15
C GLY A 64 8.03 3.72 -12.31
N PHE A 65 8.13 3.82 -10.99
CA PHE A 65 7.00 3.85 -10.05
C PHE A 65 7.39 4.55 -8.75
N GLU A 66 6.42 4.76 -7.90
CA GLU A 66 6.60 5.24 -6.54
C GLU A 66 6.28 4.13 -5.54
N ILE A 67 6.95 4.13 -4.40
CA ILE A 67 6.76 3.19 -3.30
C ILE A 67 6.30 3.96 -2.08
N VAL A 68 5.22 3.52 -1.45
CA VAL A 68 4.83 3.99 -0.11
C VAL A 68 4.97 2.81 0.84
N SER A 69 5.82 2.96 1.85
CA SER A 69 5.94 2.03 2.96
C SER A 69 5.33 2.67 4.20
N TYR A 70 4.43 1.96 4.89
CA TYR A 70 3.78 2.39 6.12
C TYR A 70 3.97 1.31 7.18
N MET A 71 4.64 1.66 8.28
CA MET A 71 5.04 0.69 9.29
C MET A 71 3.87 0.33 10.21
N ILE A 72 3.72 -0.97 10.47
CA ILE A 72 2.67 -1.53 11.34
C ILE A 72 3.24 -2.00 12.68
N ASP A 73 4.47 -2.51 12.67
CA ASP A 73 5.14 -2.99 13.87
C ASP A 73 6.66 -2.96 13.69
N GLY A 74 7.39 -2.66 14.77
CA GLY A 74 8.84 -2.54 14.75
C GLY A 74 9.36 -1.32 14.01
N GLY A 75 10.61 -1.39 13.58
CA GLY A 75 11.28 -0.33 12.82
C GLY A 75 11.95 -0.89 11.56
N MET A 76 12.06 -0.08 10.52
CA MET A 76 12.75 -0.41 9.29
C MET A 76 13.80 0.64 8.95
N GLU A 77 15.06 0.23 8.88
CA GLU A 77 16.18 1.03 8.39
C GLU A 77 16.16 1.05 6.87
N HIS A 78 16.21 2.25 6.30
CA HIS A 78 16.30 2.50 4.87
C HIS A 78 17.62 3.23 4.55
N GLU A 79 18.31 2.75 3.52
CA GLU A 79 19.44 3.47 2.90
C GLU A 79 19.26 3.47 1.39
N ASP A 80 19.64 4.58 0.71
CA ASP A 80 19.49 4.68 -0.73
C ASP A 80 20.67 5.34 -1.46
N SER A 81 20.61 5.29 -2.79
CA SER A 81 21.62 5.86 -3.69
C SER A 81 21.60 7.38 -3.80
N LEU A 82 20.63 8.06 -3.15
CA LEU A 82 20.61 9.52 -2.99
C LEU A 82 21.44 9.95 -1.78
N GLY A 83 21.86 8.99 -0.94
CA GLY A 83 22.57 9.23 0.32
C GLY A 83 21.63 9.46 1.50
N VAL A 84 20.35 9.10 1.36
CA VAL A 84 19.41 9.10 2.47
C VAL A 84 19.65 7.87 3.33
N ALA A 85 19.66 8.06 4.66
CA ALA A 85 19.60 7.02 5.66
C ALA A 85 18.54 7.43 6.68
N ASN A 86 17.51 6.63 6.85
CA ASN A 86 16.40 6.88 7.76
C ASN A 86 15.93 5.60 8.43
N THR A 87 15.30 5.72 9.59
CA THR A 87 14.60 4.62 10.26
C THR A 87 13.15 5.03 10.49
N ALA A 88 12.22 4.28 9.92
CA ALA A 88 10.79 4.47 10.14
C ALA A 88 10.30 3.46 11.17
N TYR A 89 9.58 3.93 12.17
CA TYR A 89 8.98 3.12 13.23
C TYR A 89 7.47 2.96 13.06
N GLU A 90 6.82 2.27 13.98
CA GLU A 90 5.39 2.00 13.95
C GLU A 90 4.55 3.27 13.67
N ASN A 91 3.70 3.18 12.66
CA ASN A 91 2.86 4.25 12.10
C ASN A 91 3.61 5.41 11.41
N ASP A 92 4.93 5.31 11.20
CA ASP A 92 5.65 6.20 10.29
C ASP A 92 5.44 5.77 8.84
N ALA A 93 5.58 6.71 7.92
CA ALA A 93 5.46 6.48 6.49
C ALA A 93 6.70 6.96 5.72
N MET A 94 7.04 6.28 4.64
CA MET A 94 8.08 6.67 3.69
C MET A 94 7.53 6.62 2.26
N ARG A 95 7.93 7.56 1.43
CA ARG A 95 7.68 7.54 -0.02
C ARG A 95 8.99 7.64 -0.78
N ILE A 96 9.18 6.73 -1.73
CA ILE A 96 10.28 6.76 -2.70
C ILE A 96 9.69 6.98 -4.08
N THR A 97 10.07 8.04 -4.78
CA THR A 97 9.87 8.15 -6.23
C THR A 97 11.07 7.49 -6.90
N ALA A 98 10.88 6.29 -7.48
CA ALA A 98 11.98 5.60 -8.16
C ALA A 98 12.34 6.25 -9.51
N GLY A 99 11.37 6.85 -10.20
CA GLY A 99 11.60 7.61 -11.44
C GLY A 99 12.51 6.91 -12.43
N GLY A 100 13.56 7.60 -12.88
CA GLY A 100 14.57 7.10 -13.79
C GLY A 100 15.49 6.02 -13.22
N GLY A 101 15.46 5.79 -11.89
CA GLY A 101 16.16 4.72 -11.21
C GLY A 101 16.71 5.13 -9.84
N ILE A 102 16.48 4.29 -8.85
CA ILE A 102 17.03 4.36 -7.50
C ILE A 102 17.52 2.98 -7.07
N ARG A 103 18.46 2.94 -6.14
CA ARG A 103 18.81 1.71 -5.41
C ARG A 103 18.63 1.96 -3.93
N HIS A 104 18.06 0.99 -3.22
CA HIS A 104 17.88 1.08 -1.79
C HIS A 104 18.03 -0.28 -1.09
N SER A 105 18.15 -0.25 0.21
CA SER A 105 18.11 -1.41 1.10
C SER A 105 17.15 -1.16 2.23
N GLU A 106 16.52 -2.23 2.73
CA GLU A 106 15.54 -2.20 3.81
C GLU A 106 15.85 -3.34 4.78
N PHE A 107 16.16 -3.01 6.04
CA PHE A 107 16.45 -3.97 7.10
C PHE A 107 15.68 -3.61 8.37
N PRO A 108 15.30 -4.61 9.18
CA PRO A 108 14.73 -4.33 10.50
C PRO A 108 15.69 -3.55 11.39
N ALA A 109 15.16 -2.63 12.18
CA ALA A 109 15.88 -1.84 13.14
C ALA A 109 16.00 -2.54 14.50
N ASP A 110 16.95 -2.08 15.33
CA ASP A 110 17.08 -2.45 16.75
C ASP A 110 17.20 -3.95 17.04
N GLY A 111 17.57 -4.77 16.03
CA GLY A 111 17.68 -6.23 16.16
C GLY A 111 16.32 -6.91 16.45
N GLN A 112 15.21 -6.27 16.09
CA GLN A 112 13.86 -6.82 16.19
C GLN A 112 13.28 -6.99 14.79
N GLY A 113 12.40 -7.97 14.59
CA GLY A 113 11.66 -8.09 13.33
C GLY A 113 10.73 -6.90 13.13
N CYS A 114 10.29 -6.69 11.89
CA CYS A 114 9.34 -5.63 11.57
C CYS A 114 8.26 -6.08 10.60
N SER A 115 7.17 -5.32 10.55
CA SER A 115 6.06 -5.50 9.63
C SER A 115 5.57 -4.15 9.14
N GLY A 116 5.24 -4.06 7.87
CA GLY A 116 4.68 -2.86 7.27
C GLY A 116 3.86 -3.16 6.03
N LEU A 117 3.23 -2.14 5.50
CA LEU A 117 2.45 -2.17 4.27
C LEU A 117 3.27 -1.51 3.17
N GLN A 118 3.42 -2.16 2.03
CA GLN A 118 4.12 -1.61 0.88
C GLN A 118 3.18 -1.52 -0.31
N LEU A 119 3.01 -0.30 -0.83
CA LEU A 119 2.24 0.03 -2.02
C LEU A 119 3.19 0.49 -3.13
N TRP A 120 3.06 -0.10 -4.31
CA TRP A 120 3.70 0.41 -5.52
C TRP A 120 2.69 1.12 -6.40
N VAL A 121 2.96 2.38 -6.72
CA VAL A 121 2.11 3.23 -7.57
C VAL A 121 2.82 3.49 -8.89
N ASN A 122 2.18 3.16 -10.00
CA ASN A 122 2.73 3.38 -11.33
C ASN A 122 2.97 4.88 -11.58
N LEU A 123 4.09 5.23 -12.18
CA LEU A 123 4.26 6.55 -12.78
C LEU A 123 3.69 6.56 -14.19
N PRO A 124 2.97 7.61 -14.61
CA PRO A 124 2.55 7.74 -15.99
C PRO A 124 3.77 7.72 -16.92
N ARG A 125 3.59 7.26 -18.17
CA ARG A 125 4.68 7.09 -19.13
C ARG A 125 5.54 8.35 -19.29
N ALA A 126 4.93 9.52 -19.24
CA ALA A 126 5.62 10.80 -19.37
C ALA A 126 6.55 11.11 -18.18
N GLU A 127 6.35 10.43 -17.04
CA GLU A 127 7.06 10.67 -15.79
C GLU A 127 7.97 9.51 -15.35
N LYS A 128 8.11 8.47 -16.19
CA LYS A 128 8.97 7.31 -15.89
C LYS A 128 10.45 7.64 -15.65
N ASP A 129 10.93 8.75 -16.19
CA ASP A 129 12.35 9.17 -16.15
C ASP A 129 12.57 10.42 -15.27
N VAL A 130 11.62 10.78 -14.41
CA VAL A 130 11.83 11.87 -13.44
C VAL A 130 12.98 11.53 -12.48
N ASP A 131 13.60 12.55 -11.91
CA ASP A 131 14.63 12.35 -10.90
C ASP A 131 14.06 11.58 -9.70
N PRO A 132 14.81 10.62 -9.13
CA PRO A 132 14.40 9.92 -7.94
C PRO A 132 14.37 10.87 -6.73
N ASP A 133 13.46 10.59 -5.79
CA ASP A 133 13.24 11.42 -4.61
C ASP A 133 12.76 10.57 -3.43
N TYR A 134 12.98 11.08 -2.20
CA TYR A 134 12.59 10.43 -0.96
C TYR A 134 11.94 11.45 -0.02
N VAL A 135 10.85 11.04 0.64
CA VAL A 135 10.17 11.80 1.70
C VAL A 135 9.74 10.82 2.78
N ASP A 136 9.86 11.22 4.04
CA ASP A 136 9.33 10.49 5.18
C ASP A 136 8.45 11.37 6.06
N ALA A 137 7.62 10.74 6.86
CA ALA A 137 6.79 11.37 7.87
C ALA A 137 6.69 10.47 9.09
N THR A 138 6.90 11.04 10.25
CA THR A 138 6.64 10.37 11.51
C THR A 138 5.13 10.26 11.78
N ALA A 139 4.73 9.31 12.61
CA ALA A 139 3.33 9.16 13.05
C ALA A 139 2.72 10.47 13.58
N ALA A 140 3.53 11.31 14.22
CA ALA A 140 3.08 12.59 14.77
C ALA A 140 2.81 13.67 13.68
N GLU A 141 3.39 13.53 12.51
CA GLU A 141 3.22 14.44 11.37
C GLU A 141 2.04 14.03 10.47
N LEU A 142 1.58 12.77 10.59
CA LEU A 142 0.42 12.28 9.82
C LEU A 142 -0.89 12.77 10.45
N PRO A 143 -1.75 13.48 9.69
CA PRO A 143 -3.00 14.00 10.22
C PRO A 143 -3.93 12.87 10.66
N THR A 144 -4.35 12.91 11.92
CA THR A 144 -5.30 11.95 12.49
C THR A 144 -6.54 12.67 12.99
N ARG A 145 -7.71 12.15 12.62
CA ARG A 145 -9.03 12.63 13.12
C ARG A 145 -9.84 11.48 13.68
N VAL A 146 -10.67 11.79 14.66
CA VAL A 146 -11.63 10.83 15.21
C VAL A 146 -13.04 11.34 14.94
N LYS A 147 -13.88 10.46 14.36
CA LYS A 147 -15.29 10.74 14.07
C LYS A 147 -16.11 9.51 14.42
N ASP A 148 -17.12 9.69 15.29
CA ASP A 148 -18.06 8.64 15.71
C ASP A 148 -17.37 7.36 16.24
N GLY A 149 -16.23 7.54 16.94
CA GLY A 149 -15.40 6.46 17.47
C GLY A 149 -14.41 5.85 16.48
N THR A 150 -14.51 6.18 15.19
CA THR A 150 -13.56 5.75 14.16
C THR A 150 -12.37 6.70 14.11
N SER A 151 -11.16 6.17 14.22
CA SER A 151 -9.91 6.91 14.04
C SER A 151 -9.47 6.79 12.58
N ILE A 152 -9.10 7.90 11.96
CA ILE A 152 -8.69 7.99 10.57
C ILE A 152 -7.40 8.77 10.49
N THR A 153 -6.30 8.11 10.12
CA THR A 153 -4.99 8.71 9.83
C THR A 153 -4.82 8.83 8.33
N THR A 154 -4.50 10.01 7.85
CA THR A 154 -4.20 10.26 6.42
C THR A 154 -2.71 10.02 6.20
N VAL A 155 -2.36 8.88 5.60
CA VAL A 155 -0.97 8.53 5.23
C VAL A 155 -0.56 9.30 3.98
N VAL A 156 -1.43 9.33 2.96
CA VAL A 156 -1.27 10.14 1.73
C VAL A 156 -2.58 10.87 1.47
N GLY A 157 -2.52 12.14 1.14
CA GLY A 157 -3.69 12.96 0.83
C GLY A 157 -3.73 14.27 1.61
N ASP A 158 -4.93 14.79 1.85
CA ASP A 158 -5.11 16.14 2.41
C ASP A 158 -4.43 16.32 3.78
N GLY A 159 -3.50 17.26 3.82
CA GLY A 159 -2.73 17.62 5.01
C GLY A 159 -1.58 16.67 5.37
N SER A 160 -1.39 15.54 4.66
CA SER A 160 -0.22 14.68 4.84
C SER A 160 1.04 15.30 4.23
N PRO A 161 2.22 15.18 4.86
CA PRO A 161 3.48 15.54 4.22
C PRO A 161 3.90 14.55 3.12
N ILE A 162 3.30 13.36 3.07
CA ILE A 162 3.54 12.38 2.01
C ILE A 162 2.62 12.68 0.83
N ASP A 163 3.22 13.06 -0.30
CA ASP A 163 2.54 13.29 -1.57
C ASP A 163 3.11 12.38 -2.67
N LEU A 164 2.31 12.07 -3.66
CA LEU A 164 2.71 11.31 -4.84
C LEU A 164 2.40 12.13 -6.11
N ARG A 165 3.04 11.74 -7.21
CA ARG A 165 2.78 12.34 -8.53
C ARG A 165 1.38 11.98 -9.05
N THR A 166 0.88 10.81 -8.63
CA THR A 166 -0.50 10.40 -8.91
C THR A 166 -1.42 10.93 -7.83
N PRO A 167 -2.49 11.69 -8.17
CA PRO A 167 -3.52 12.07 -7.20
C PRO A 167 -4.11 10.83 -6.53
N MET A 168 -3.98 10.73 -5.21
CA MET A 168 -4.48 9.58 -4.45
C MET A 168 -4.76 9.92 -2.99
N GLU A 169 -5.48 9.03 -2.35
CA GLU A 169 -5.71 9.01 -0.91
C GLU A 169 -5.30 7.64 -0.34
N TYR A 170 -4.61 7.66 0.80
CA TYR A 170 -4.27 6.48 1.57
C TYR A 170 -4.61 6.75 3.04
N LEU A 171 -5.64 6.07 3.53
CA LEU A 171 -6.13 6.21 4.89
C LEU A 171 -5.83 4.93 5.68
N ASP A 172 -5.36 5.09 6.94
CA ASP A 172 -5.36 4.03 7.94
C ASP A 172 -6.55 4.28 8.88
N VAL A 173 -7.45 3.33 8.97
CA VAL A 173 -8.76 3.51 9.61
C VAL A 173 -9.01 2.42 10.63
N SER A 174 -9.23 2.81 11.90
CA SER A 174 -9.71 1.92 12.96
C SER A 174 -11.20 2.14 13.19
N VAL A 175 -12.01 1.22 12.70
CA VAL A 175 -13.48 1.27 12.75
C VAL A 175 -13.96 0.63 14.05
N ALA A 176 -14.63 1.40 14.89
CA ALA A 176 -15.19 0.91 16.18
C ALA A 176 -16.68 0.51 16.09
N ASN A 177 -17.43 1.02 15.13
CA ASN A 177 -18.84 0.70 14.92
C ASN A 177 -19.16 0.62 13.43
N ALA A 178 -19.25 1.79 12.79
CA ALA A 178 -19.50 1.88 11.35
C ALA A 178 -18.72 3.05 10.75
N TRP A 179 -18.27 2.84 9.54
CA TRP A 179 -17.63 3.86 8.72
C TRP A 179 -17.97 3.63 7.24
N THR A 180 -18.16 4.72 6.51
CA THR A 180 -18.38 4.67 5.07
C THR A 180 -17.18 5.28 4.37
N TRP A 181 -16.59 4.52 3.46
CA TRP A 181 -15.55 4.98 2.57
C TRP A 181 -16.14 5.27 1.20
N THR A 182 -15.85 6.46 0.67
CA THR A 182 -16.32 6.87 -0.66
C THR A 182 -15.13 6.93 -1.61
N VAL A 183 -15.14 6.13 -2.66
CA VAL A 183 -14.18 6.21 -3.77
C VAL A 183 -14.59 7.34 -4.71
N SER A 184 -13.67 8.26 -4.98
CA SER A 184 -13.92 9.42 -5.86
C SER A 184 -14.30 9.01 -7.28
N ASP A 185 -15.05 9.88 -7.96
CA ASP A 185 -15.49 9.61 -9.34
C ASP A 185 -14.30 9.41 -10.29
N GLY A 186 -14.35 8.31 -11.04
CA GLY A 186 -13.29 7.91 -11.96
C GLY A 186 -12.01 7.38 -11.31
N TRP A 187 -12.00 7.18 -9.98
CA TRP A 187 -10.87 6.57 -9.27
C TRP A 187 -11.06 5.07 -9.11
N SER A 188 -9.94 4.36 -8.98
CA SER A 188 -9.90 2.98 -8.49
C SER A 188 -9.31 2.94 -7.10
N GLY A 189 -9.62 1.89 -6.34
CA GLY A 189 -9.12 1.75 -4.99
C GLY A 189 -9.26 0.34 -4.44
N PHE A 190 -8.86 0.18 -3.20
CA PHE A 190 -9.04 -1.08 -2.47
C PHE A 190 -9.08 -0.85 -0.96
N LEU A 191 -9.75 -1.77 -0.27
CA LEU A 191 -9.59 -1.95 1.18
C LEU A 191 -8.67 -3.14 1.43
N TYR A 192 -7.86 -3.06 2.49
CA TYR A 192 -7.07 -4.19 2.99
C TYR A 192 -7.21 -4.28 4.51
N GLY A 193 -7.53 -5.47 5.03
CA GLY A 193 -7.65 -5.76 6.45
C GLY A 193 -6.28 -5.82 7.13
N VAL A 194 -6.02 -4.92 8.07
CA VAL A 194 -4.75 -4.84 8.82
C VAL A 194 -4.81 -5.63 10.12
N ALA A 195 -5.92 -5.54 10.84
CA ALA A 195 -6.14 -6.25 12.10
C ALA A 195 -7.63 -6.30 12.46
N GLY A 196 -8.00 -7.30 13.26
CA GLY A 196 -9.38 -7.48 13.71
C GLY A 196 -10.30 -8.03 12.65
N GLU A 197 -11.60 -7.95 12.90
CA GLU A 197 -12.63 -8.48 12.01
C GLU A 197 -13.91 -7.64 12.01
N GLY A 198 -14.70 -7.78 10.95
CA GLY A 198 -15.95 -7.08 10.78
C GLY A 198 -16.63 -7.46 9.47
N THR A 199 -17.37 -6.52 8.90
CA THR A 199 -18.02 -6.68 7.60
C THR A 199 -17.72 -5.49 6.69
N VAL A 200 -17.63 -5.78 5.38
CA VAL A 200 -17.58 -4.78 4.32
C VAL A 200 -18.75 -5.06 3.36
N ASP A 201 -19.66 -4.11 3.20
CA ASP A 201 -20.93 -4.27 2.46
C ASP A 201 -21.71 -5.52 2.88
N GLY A 202 -21.65 -5.87 4.18
CA GLY A 202 -22.30 -7.03 4.77
C GLY A 202 -21.58 -8.36 4.58
N ALA A 203 -20.48 -8.42 3.81
CA ALA A 203 -19.62 -9.59 3.70
C ALA A 203 -18.56 -9.61 4.82
N ALA A 204 -18.19 -10.79 5.32
CA ALA A 204 -17.13 -10.93 6.31
C ALA A 204 -15.81 -10.37 5.77
N PHE A 205 -15.06 -9.68 6.64
CA PHE A 205 -13.79 -9.04 6.31
C PHE A 205 -12.87 -9.08 7.53
N ALA A 206 -11.65 -9.54 7.35
CA ALA A 206 -10.69 -9.72 8.43
C ALA A 206 -9.27 -9.37 7.97
N GLU A 207 -8.30 -9.53 8.86
CA GLU A 207 -6.88 -9.38 8.56
C GLU A 207 -6.47 -10.19 7.33
N GLY A 208 -5.79 -9.55 6.38
CA GLY A 208 -5.31 -10.15 5.14
C GLY A 208 -6.34 -10.23 4.01
N ASP A 209 -7.59 -9.85 4.26
CA ASP A 209 -8.59 -9.75 3.19
C ASP A 209 -8.42 -8.44 2.41
N VAL A 210 -8.81 -8.46 1.13
CA VAL A 210 -8.77 -7.32 0.24
C VAL A 210 -10.08 -7.19 -0.55
N LEU A 211 -10.58 -5.97 -0.70
CA LEU A 211 -11.69 -5.64 -1.58
C LEU A 211 -11.23 -4.63 -2.62
N PRO A 212 -10.94 -5.03 -3.88
CA PRO A 212 -10.72 -4.10 -4.97
C PRO A 212 -12.01 -3.35 -5.34
N VAL A 213 -11.89 -2.05 -5.64
CA VAL A 213 -13.00 -1.18 -6.06
C VAL A 213 -12.59 -0.43 -7.31
N THR A 214 -13.32 -0.62 -8.40
CA THR A 214 -13.04 -0.01 -9.72
C THR A 214 -14.07 1.02 -10.14
N ASP A 215 -15.12 1.18 -9.33
CA ASP A 215 -16.24 2.08 -9.61
C ASP A 215 -16.41 3.08 -8.47
N THR A 216 -16.92 4.26 -8.79
CA THR A 216 -17.37 5.22 -7.77
C THR A 216 -18.50 4.61 -6.96
N ARG A 217 -18.24 4.39 -5.69
CA ARG A 217 -19.26 3.91 -4.76
C ARG A 217 -18.90 4.21 -3.31
N ASP A 218 -19.92 4.16 -2.49
CA ASP A 218 -19.79 4.07 -1.05
C ASP A 218 -19.60 2.60 -0.65
N VAL A 219 -18.65 2.37 0.24
CA VAL A 219 -18.36 1.06 0.84
C VAL A 219 -18.60 1.17 2.33
N GLU A 220 -19.54 0.37 2.87
CA GLU A 220 -19.87 0.40 4.28
C GLU A 220 -19.06 -0.62 5.07
N LEU A 221 -18.34 -0.17 6.10
CA LEU A 221 -17.60 -1.01 7.04
C LEU A 221 -18.30 -1.03 8.38
N ARG A 222 -18.40 -2.20 9.02
CA ARG A 222 -18.94 -2.38 10.37
C ARG A 222 -18.09 -3.35 11.18
N SER A 223 -17.93 -3.05 12.47
CA SER A 223 -17.31 -3.95 13.43
C SER A 223 -17.97 -3.78 14.79
N ASP A 224 -18.18 -4.89 15.51
CA ASP A 224 -18.68 -4.88 16.89
C ASP A 224 -17.56 -4.68 17.92
N GLU A 225 -16.30 -4.89 17.53
CA GLU A 225 -15.12 -4.67 18.35
C GLU A 225 -14.23 -3.61 17.72
N THR A 226 -13.24 -4.01 16.93
CA THR A 226 -12.38 -3.13 16.16
C THR A 226 -11.95 -3.83 14.88
N LEU A 227 -12.10 -3.14 13.76
CA LEU A 227 -11.54 -3.53 12.47
C LEU A 227 -10.60 -2.41 12.02
N ARG A 228 -9.28 -2.71 11.90
CA ARG A 228 -8.31 -1.80 11.29
C ARG A 228 -8.13 -2.15 9.84
N VAL A 229 -8.33 -1.20 8.96
CA VAL A 229 -8.16 -1.34 7.52
C VAL A 229 -7.30 -0.20 6.97
N VAL A 230 -6.66 -0.43 5.83
CA VAL A 230 -6.27 0.68 4.98
C VAL A 230 -7.24 0.81 3.82
N ALA A 231 -7.63 2.05 3.52
CA ALA A 231 -8.47 2.43 2.40
C ALA A 231 -7.64 3.29 1.45
N VAL A 232 -7.40 2.77 0.26
CA VAL A 232 -6.51 3.40 -0.73
C VAL A 232 -7.27 3.61 -2.03
N SER A 233 -7.25 4.84 -2.55
CA SER A 233 -7.81 5.14 -3.87
C SER A 233 -6.95 6.14 -4.63
N GLY A 234 -6.96 6.08 -5.96
CA GLY A 234 -6.16 6.96 -6.79
C GLY A 234 -6.68 7.05 -8.21
N GLN A 235 -6.24 8.10 -8.90
CA GLN A 235 -6.64 8.37 -10.26
C GLN A 235 -5.96 7.40 -11.24
N PRO A 236 -6.69 6.55 -11.98
CA PRO A 236 -6.13 5.68 -13.00
C PRO A 236 -5.43 6.47 -14.10
N HIS A 237 -4.33 5.95 -14.61
CA HIS A 237 -3.64 6.58 -15.75
C HIS A 237 -4.25 6.16 -17.10
N GLY A 238 -5.01 5.05 -17.14
CA GLY A 238 -5.51 4.48 -18.39
C GLY A 238 -4.37 3.89 -19.26
N GLU A 239 -3.23 3.63 -18.66
CA GLU A 239 -2.03 3.09 -19.31
C GLU A 239 -1.77 1.65 -18.85
N SER A 240 -1.26 0.81 -19.77
CA SER A 240 -0.89 -0.56 -19.40
C SER A 240 0.29 -0.59 -18.43
N ILE A 241 0.10 -1.16 -17.27
CA ILE A 241 1.17 -1.43 -16.30
C ILE A 241 1.97 -2.65 -16.78
N ARG A 242 3.30 -2.47 -16.95
CA ARG A 242 4.20 -3.53 -17.41
C ARG A 242 5.31 -3.72 -16.41
N GLN A 243 5.07 -4.59 -15.43
CA GLN A 243 6.06 -4.95 -14.42
C GLN A 243 7.03 -6.02 -14.95
N ARG A 244 8.33 -5.82 -14.69
CA ARG A 244 9.40 -6.80 -14.92
C ARG A 244 10.32 -6.83 -13.71
N GLY A 245 9.99 -7.71 -12.74
CA GLY A 245 10.68 -7.75 -11.45
C GLY A 245 10.58 -6.37 -10.74
N PRO A 246 11.73 -5.74 -10.41
CA PRO A 246 11.75 -4.46 -9.70
C PRO A 246 11.57 -3.23 -10.61
N PHE A 247 11.13 -3.40 -11.85
CA PHE A 247 10.96 -2.32 -12.84
C PHE A 247 9.53 -2.28 -13.37
N VAL A 248 8.96 -1.08 -13.48
CA VAL A 248 7.67 -0.81 -14.12
C VAL A 248 7.91 0.09 -15.34
N LEU A 249 7.54 -0.43 -16.54
CA LEU A 249 7.87 0.17 -17.85
C LEU A 249 6.64 0.85 -18.47
#